data_e1a7f794e932cafbc83dcbcdfa2794f6
#
_entry.id   e1a7f794e932cafbc83dcbcdfa2794f6
#
_cell.length_a   1.000
_cell.length_b   1.000
_cell.length_c   1.000
_cell.angle_alpha   90.00
_cell.angle_beta   90.00
_cell.angle_gamma   90.00
#
_symmetry.space_group_name_H-M   'P 1'
#
loop_
_entity.id
_entity.type
_entity.pdbx_description
1 polymer ?
#
loop_
_entity_poly.entity_id
_entity_poly.type
_entity_poly.pdbx_seq_one_letter_code
_entity_poly.pdbx_strand_id
1 'polypeptide(L)'
;MGRYEIQIYDSYGVEKGEYPGMECGGVYQRWINGHGENGHSPRVNATKPPGAWQSFDITFRAPRFDADGKKVSNAKFVKVVHNGKVIHENVDLTGPTRAAHWDDEKPAGPIMLQGDHGPVAYRNLRVKTDQP
;
A
#
# COMPACT_ATOMS: atom_id res chain seq x y z
N MET A 1 6.73 -3.22 -8.52
CA MET A 1 6.35 -2.35 -7.40
C MET A 1 6.00 -0.96 -7.92
N GLY A 2 4.88 -0.40 -7.44
CA GLY A 2 4.42 0.94 -7.81
C GLY A 2 5.13 2.05 -7.01
N ARG A 3 4.49 3.21 -6.90
CA ARG A 3 4.99 4.32 -6.07
C ARG A 3 4.56 4.20 -4.61
N TYR A 4 3.38 3.63 -4.37
CA TYR A 4 2.81 3.46 -3.04
C TYR A 4 2.32 2.02 -2.93
N GLU A 5 2.73 1.33 -1.88
CA GLU A 5 2.55 -0.11 -1.77
C GLU A 5 1.71 -0.48 -0.55
N ILE A 6 0.68 -1.28 -0.80
CA ILE A 6 0.10 -2.17 0.20
C ILE A 6 0.71 -3.53 -0.04
N GLN A 7 1.42 -4.04 0.96
CA GLN A 7 2.21 -5.27 0.88
C GLN A 7 1.34 -6.50 0.68
N ILE A 8 1.66 -7.31 -0.31
CA ILE A 8 1.10 -8.66 -0.49
C ILE A 8 2.19 -9.66 -0.10
N TYR A 9 1.99 -10.29 1.04
CA TYR A 9 2.98 -11.14 1.69
C TYR A 9 2.27 -12.24 2.51
N ASP A 10 2.90 -13.39 2.72
CA ASP A 10 2.38 -14.38 3.65
C ASP A 10 2.81 -14.05 5.08
N SER A 11 1.91 -13.52 5.85
CA SER A 11 2.09 -13.24 7.28
C SER A 11 1.05 -13.93 8.14
N TYR A 12 0.48 -15.05 7.66
CA TYR A 12 -0.48 -15.82 8.44
C TYR A 12 0.17 -16.33 9.74
N GLY A 13 -0.47 -16.08 10.87
CA GLY A 13 0.05 -16.47 12.18
C GLY A 13 1.22 -15.63 12.72
N VAL A 14 1.65 -14.61 11.98
CA VAL A 14 2.70 -13.69 12.43
C VAL A 14 2.06 -12.56 13.24
N GLU A 15 2.48 -12.40 14.50
CA GLU A 15 1.97 -11.32 15.35
C GLU A 15 2.50 -9.95 14.94
N LYS A 16 3.77 -9.87 14.58
CA LYS A 16 4.45 -8.64 14.19
C LYS A 16 5.61 -8.93 13.26
N GLY A 17 5.74 -8.16 12.20
CA GLY A 17 6.89 -8.20 11.30
C GLY A 17 8.15 -7.60 11.92
N GLU A 18 9.28 -7.79 11.27
CA GLU A 18 10.59 -7.24 11.71
C GLU A 18 10.60 -5.71 11.73
N TYR A 19 9.84 -5.09 10.84
CA TYR A 19 9.68 -3.65 10.78
C TYR A 19 8.25 -3.28 10.35
N PRO A 20 7.76 -2.08 10.68
CA PRO A 20 6.40 -1.65 10.34
C PRO A 20 6.16 -1.69 8.83
N GLY A 21 5.06 -2.30 8.44
CA GLY A 21 4.61 -2.34 7.04
C GLY A 21 5.12 -3.53 6.23
N MET A 22 5.92 -4.42 6.81
CA MET A 22 6.36 -5.62 6.09
C MET A 22 5.27 -6.69 6.02
N GLU A 23 4.31 -6.66 6.92
CA GLU A 23 3.24 -7.65 6.97
C GLU A 23 2.26 -7.51 5.81
N CYS A 24 1.51 -8.56 5.50
CA CYS A 24 0.43 -8.50 4.51
C CYS A 24 -0.58 -7.41 4.86
N GLY A 25 -0.85 -6.53 3.92
CA GLY A 25 -1.67 -5.34 4.13
C GLY A 25 -0.91 -4.17 4.74
N GLY A 26 0.36 -4.31 5.04
CA GLY A 26 1.19 -3.22 5.53
C GLY A 26 1.38 -2.13 4.48
N VAL A 27 1.45 -0.87 4.91
CA VAL A 27 1.97 0.23 4.09
C VAL A 27 3.49 0.15 4.14
N TYR A 28 4.11 -0.18 3.01
CA TYR A 28 5.56 -0.39 2.99
C TYR A 28 6.31 0.90 3.30
N GLN A 29 7.45 0.78 3.95
CA GLN A 29 8.24 1.93 4.39
C GLN A 29 8.88 2.66 3.20
N ARG A 30 9.20 3.94 3.42
CA ARG A 30 10.12 4.71 2.59
C ARG A 30 11.56 4.39 2.99
N TRP A 31 12.49 4.66 2.09
CA TRP A 31 13.92 4.60 2.40
C TRP A 31 14.49 6.01 2.41
N ILE A 32 14.81 6.51 3.61
CA ILE A 32 15.28 7.89 3.82
C ILE A 32 16.56 7.85 4.64
N ASN A 33 17.58 8.51 4.16
CA ASN A 33 18.88 8.61 4.85
C ASN A 33 19.47 7.25 5.28
N GLY A 34 19.30 6.22 4.45
CA GLY A 34 19.86 4.90 4.69
C GLY A 34 19.04 3.99 5.62
N HIS A 35 17.81 4.38 6.00
CA HIS A 35 16.93 3.57 6.83
C HIS A 35 15.45 3.70 6.43
N GLY A 36 14.64 2.77 6.91
CA GLY A 36 13.20 2.75 6.66
C GLY A 36 12.43 3.69 7.58
N GLU A 37 11.51 4.46 6.99
CA GLU A 37 10.63 5.38 7.69
C GLU A 37 9.21 5.29 7.14
N ASN A 38 8.24 5.73 7.94
CA ASN A 38 6.83 5.86 7.54
C ASN A 38 6.16 4.58 7.05
N GLY A 39 6.67 3.41 7.46
CA GLY A 39 5.97 2.16 7.32
C GLY A 39 4.85 2.04 8.37
N HIS A 40 3.74 1.41 8.00
CA HIS A 40 2.62 1.19 8.90
C HIS A 40 2.19 -0.27 8.87
N SER A 41 2.29 -0.94 10.01
CA SER A 41 1.70 -2.26 10.16
C SER A 41 0.17 -2.18 10.12
N PRO A 42 -0.52 -3.23 9.62
CA PRO A 42 -1.96 -3.27 9.70
C PRO A 42 -2.40 -3.27 11.18
N ARG A 43 -3.52 -2.61 11.49
CA ARG A 43 -4.09 -2.55 12.84
C ARG A 43 -4.36 -3.93 13.43
N VAL A 44 -4.66 -4.88 12.57
CA VAL A 44 -4.89 -6.28 12.88
C VAL A 44 -4.38 -7.13 11.72
N ASN A 45 -3.76 -8.26 12.03
CA ASN A 45 -3.43 -9.25 11.02
C ASN A 45 -4.72 -9.97 10.59
N ALA A 46 -5.24 -9.59 9.41
CA ALA A 46 -6.47 -10.15 8.85
C ALA A 46 -6.19 -11.28 7.83
N THR A 47 -4.96 -11.75 7.73
CA THR A 47 -4.56 -12.80 6.79
C THR A 47 -5.27 -14.11 7.05
N LYS A 48 -5.61 -14.80 5.97
CA LYS A 48 -6.06 -16.20 5.98
C LYS A 48 -4.88 -17.12 5.65
N PRO A 49 -4.98 -18.42 5.95
CA PRO A 49 -3.96 -19.38 5.57
C PRO A 49 -3.60 -19.31 4.09
N PRO A 50 -2.34 -19.62 3.71
CA PRO A 50 -1.95 -19.79 2.32
C PRO A 50 -2.89 -20.75 1.57
N GLY A 51 -3.19 -20.43 0.32
CA GLY A 51 -4.16 -21.17 -0.50
C GLY A 51 -5.61 -20.69 -0.37
N ALA A 52 -5.96 -19.94 0.68
CA ALA A 52 -7.28 -19.34 0.80
C ALA A 52 -7.37 -18.01 0.02
N TRP A 53 -8.47 -17.80 -0.69
CA TRP A 53 -8.74 -16.50 -1.32
C TRP A 53 -8.95 -15.42 -0.27
N GLN A 54 -8.31 -14.29 -0.51
CA GLN A 54 -8.36 -13.12 0.35
C GLN A 54 -8.85 -11.91 -0.46
N SER A 55 -9.35 -10.90 0.21
CA SER A 55 -9.88 -9.70 -0.43
C SER A 55 -9.26 -8.44 0.14
N PHE A 56 -8.97 -7.49 -0.74
CA PHE A 56 -8.63 -6.11 -0.39
C PHE A 56 -9.64 -5.16 -1.01
N ASP A 57 -10.05 -4.17 -0.22
CA ASP A 57 -10.76 -2.99 -0.68
C ASP A 57 -9.93 -1.77 -0.26
N ILE A 58 -9.43 -1.04 -1.25
CA ILE A 58 -8.46 0.03 -1.03
C ILE A 58 -9.02 1.34 -1.59
N THR A 59 -9.24 2.31 -0.71
CA THR A 59 -9.55 3.67 -1.09
C THR A 59 -8.27 4.50 -1.00
N PHE A 60 -7.79 4.93 -2.15
CA PHE A 60 -6.54 5.67 -2.29
C PHE A 60 -6.80 7.05 -2.88
N ARG A 61 -6.12 8.06 -2.38
CA ARG A 61 -6.07 9.40 -2.94
C ARG A 61 -4.66 9.72 -3.39
N ALA A 62 -4.51 10.04 -4.68
CA ALA A 62 -3.23 10.44 -5.24
C ALA A 62 -2.75 11.80 -4.67
N PRO A 63 -1.46 12.08 -4.70
CA PRO A 63 -0.94 13.38 -4.31
C PRO A 63 -1.47 14.47 -5.25
N ARG A 64 -1.56 15.69 -4.76
CA ARG A 64 -1.99 16.84 -5.55
C ARG A 64 -0.85 17.83 -5.75
N PHE A 65 -0.85 18.46 -6.88
CA PHE A 65 0.14 19.44 -7.30
C PHE A 65 -0.56 20.73 -7.76
N ASP A 66 0.10 21.87 -7.57
CA ASP A 66 -0.35 23.15 -8.11
C ASP A 66 0.04 23.32 -9.59
N ALA A 67 -0.26 24.48 -10.16
CA ALA A 67 0.05 24.79 -11.54
C ALA A 67 1.55 24.83 -11.86
N ASP A 68 2.38 25.08 -10.85
CA ASP A 68 3.85 25.10 -10.95
C ASP A 68 4.47 23.71 -10.73
N GLY A 69 3.64 22.68 -10.53
CA GLY A 69 4.08 21.31 -10.29
C GLY A 69 4.58 21.06 -8.87
N LYS A 70 4.35 21.97 -7.94
CA LYS A 70 4.69 21.79 -6.53
C LYS A 70 3.63 20.96 -5.81
N LYS A 71 4.05 19.96 -5.05
CA LYS A 71 3.14 19.13 -4.26
C LYS A 71 2.44 19.96 -3.17
N VAL A 72 1.10 19.99 -3.21
CA VAL A 72 0.25 20.69 -2.24
C VAL A 72 -0.47 19.75 -1.28
N SER A 73 -0.58 18.47 -1.60
CA SER A 73 -1.02 17.45 -0.65
C SER A 73 -0.39 16.10 -0.90
N ASN A 74 -0.13 15.36 0.18
CA ASN A 74 0.38 13.99 0.11
C ASN A 74 -0.64 13.03 -0.49
N ALA A 75 -0.14 11.94 -1.06
CA ALA A 75 -0.94 10.76 -1.28
C ALA A 75 -1.46 10.21 0.06
N LYS A 76 -2.56 9.47 0.02
CA LYS A 76 -3.18 8.92 1.23
C LYS A 76 -3.88 7.60 0.94
N PHE A 77 -3.65 6.60 1.77
CA PHE A 77 -4.59 5.51 1.93
C PHE A 77 -5.72 5.97 2.86
N VAL A 78 -6.85 6.32 2.26
CA VAL A 78 -8.01 6.81 3.00
C VAL A 78 -8.59 5.69 3.86
N LYS A 79 -8.71 4.50 3.27
CA LYS A 79 -9.17 3.30 3.94
C LYS A 79 -8.65 2.05 3.24
N VAL A 80 -8.20 1.08 4.01
CA VAL A 80 -7.84 -0.25 3.52
C VAL A 80 -8.56 -1.29 4.36
N VAL A 81 -9.30 -2.16 3.68
CA VAL A 81 -10.03 -3.28 4.28
C VAL A 81 -9.42 -4.57 3.75
N HIS A 82 -9.00 -5.44 4.64
CA HIS A 82 -8.47 -6.77 4.32
C HIS A 82 -9.36 -7.84 4.95
N ASN A 83 -9.91 -8.71 4.13
CA ASN A 83 -10.83 -9.78 4.56
C ASN A 83 -11.97 -9.27 5.47
N GLY A 84 -12.56 -8.11 5.11
CA GLY A 84 -13.67 -7.50 5.86
C GLY A 84 -13.24 -6.69 7.10
N LYS A 85 -11.96 -6.63 7.43
CA LYS A 85 -11.44 -5.87 8.57
C LYS A 85 -10.72 -4.61 8.11
N VAL A 86 -11.04 -3.46 8.72
CA VAL A 86 -10.32 -2.21 8.46
C VAL A 86 -8.93 -2.32 9.07
N ILE A 87 -7.91 -2.27 8.22
CA ILE A 87 -6.51 -2.37 8.63
C ILE A 87 -5.77 -1.02 8.61
N HIS A 88 -6.22 -0.08 7.79
CA HIS A 88 -5.71 1.29 7.77
C HIS A 88 -6.83 2.30 7.53
N GLU A 89 -6.69 3.46 8.15
CA GLU A 89 -7.51 4.65 7.89
C GLU A 89 -6.65 5.91 7.93
N ASN A 90 -6.84 6.79 6.95
CA ASN A 90 -6.21 8.10 6.88
C ASN A 90 -4.68 8.08 7.01
N VAL A 91 -4.02 7.13 6.37
CA VAL A 91 -2.56 7.04 6.37
C VAL A 91 -1.98 7.95 5.30
N ASP A 92 -1.30 9.00 5.71
CA ASP A 92 -0.56 9.89 4.82
C ASP A 92 0.73 9.24 4.32
N LEU A 93 1.00 9.43 3.02
CA LEU A 93 2.18 8.91 2.34
C LEU A 93 3.05 10.09 1.94
N THR A 94 4.11 10.31 2.69
CA THR A 94 5.01 11.46 2.50
C THR A 94 5.85 11.39 1.23
N GLY A 95 5.87 10.23 0.57
CA GLY A 95 6.55 9.97 -0.69
C GLY A 95 6.44 8.51 -1.11
N PRO A 96 7.13 8.11 -2.19
CA PRO A 96 7.13 6.75 -2.67
C PRO A 96 7.66 5.76 -1.62
N THR A 97 7.09 4.58 -1.57
CA THR A 97 7.58 3.48 -0.72
C THR A 97 8.90 2.95 -1.27
N ARG A 98 9.71 2.30 -0.43
CA ARG A 98 11.01 1.74 -0.80
C ARG A 98 10.88 0.80 -2.01
N ALA A 99 11.89 0.85 -2.87
CA ALA A 99 11.96 0.06 -4.11
C ALA A 99 10.77 0.32 -5.06
N ALA A 100 10.18 1.50 -5.00
CA ALA A 100 9.20 1.94 -5.97
C ALA A 100 9.80 1.94 -7.38
N HIS A 101 8.97 1.63 -8.38
CA HIS A 101 9.39 1.62 -9.77
C HIS A 101 9.73 3.03 -10.29
N TRP A 102 9.14 4.06 -9.68
CA TRP A 102 9.39 5.48 -9.96
C TRP A 102 9.70 6.23 -8.67
N ASP A 103 10.73 7.06 -8.71
CA ASP A 103 11.16 7.86 -7.55
C ASP A 103 10.39 9.17 -7.39
N ASP A 104 9.75 9.64 -8.47
CA ASP A 104 8.95 10.86 -8.47
C ASP A 104 7.48 10.57 -8.16
N GLU A 105 6.81 11.56 -7.60
CA GLU A 105 5.36 11.50 -7.39
C GLU A 105 4.62 12.16 -8.55
N LYS A 106 3.48 11.59 -8.92
CA LYS A 106 2.60 12.09 -9.98
C LYS A 106 1.14 12.07 -9.50
N PRO A 107 0.28 12.93 -10.06
CA PRO A 107 -1.15 12.95 -9.71
C PRO A 107 -1.92 11.72 -10.20
N ALA A 108 -1.34 10.95 -11.09
CA ALA A 108 -1.90 9.71 -11.60
C ALA A 108 -0.79 8.70 -11.94
N GLY A 109 -1.14 7.45 -11.98
CA GLY A 109 -0.24 6.36 -12.35
C GLY A 109 -0.97 5.03 -12.49
N PRO A 110 -0.30 4.01 -13.03
CA PRO A 110 -0.88 2.70 -13.20
C PRO A 110 -1.03 1.97 -11.84
N ILE A 111 -1.93 0.99 -11.83
CA ILE A 111 -1.97 -0.02 -10.78
C ILE A 111 -0.98 -1.13 -11.14
N MET A 112 -0.21 -1.58 -10.15
CA MET A 112 0.69 -2.71 -10.29
C MET A 112 0.28 -3.80 -9.30
N LEU A 113 0.23 -5.04 -9.78
CA LEU A 113 0.00 -6.22 -8.94
C LEU A 113 1.36 -6.78 -8.51
N GLN A 114 1.54 -6.92 -7.19
CA GLN A 114 2.78 -7.44 -6.63
C GLN A 114 2.88 -8.95 -6.82
N GLY A 115 4.04 -9.45 -7.24
CA GLY A 115 4.26 -10.87 -7.48
C GLY A 115 5.68 -11.33 -7.18
N ASP A 116 6.44 -10.58 -6.39
CA ASP A 116 7.86 -10.83 -6.11
C ASP A 116 8.13 -11.54 -4.77
N HIS A 117 7.08 -11.86 -4.00
CA HIS A 117 7.18 -12.55 -2.71
C HIS A 117 6.59 -13.97 -2.73
N GLY A 118 6.79 -14.70 -3.82
CA GLY A 118 6.30 -16.04 -3.99
C GLY A 118 5.06 -16.15 -4.88
N PRO A 119 4.55 -17.36 -5.10
CA PRO A 119 3.39 -17.58 -5.96
C PRO A 119 2.16 -16.84 -5.45
N VAL A 120 1.53 -16.07 -6.32
CA VAL A 120 0.29 -15.33 -6.04
C VAL A 120 -0.63 -15.36 -7.26
N ALA A 121 -1.92 -15.38 -7.03
CA ALA A 121 -2.93 -15.25 -8.08
C ALA A 121 -3.91 -14.13 -7.72
N TYR A 122 -4.34 -13.38 -8.72
CA TYR A 122 -5.30 -12.29 -8.60
C TYR A 122 -6.57 -12.60 -9.40
N ARG A 123 -7.73 -12.22 -8.89
CA ARG A 123 -9.01 -12.31 -9.59
C ARG A 123 -9.96 -11.19 -9.16
N ASN A 124 -11.00 -10.96 -9.94
CA ASN A 124 -12.06 -10.00 -9.64
C ASN A 124 -11.53 -8.57 -9.38
N LEU A 125 -10.55 -8.16 -10.16
CA LEU A 125 -9.97 -6.82 -10.05
C LEU A 125 -11.01 -5.79 -10.54
N ARG A 126 -11.36 -4.85 -9.67
CA ARG A 126 -12.29 -3.76 -9.97
C ARG A 126 -11.64 -2.44 -9.58
N VAL A 127 -11.67 -1.50 -10.49
CA VAL A 127 -11.16 -0.13 -10.26
C VAL A 127 -12.30 0.83 -10.49
N LYS A 128 -12.53 1.69 -9.51
CA LYS A 128 -13.45 2.82 -9.61
C LYS A 128 -12.66 4.08 -9.39
N THR A 129 -12.77 5.02 -10.30
CA THR A 129 -12.20 6.35 -10.14
C THR A 129 -13.33 7.33 -9.81
N ASP A 130 -13.22 8.02 -8.70
CA ASP A 130 -14.09 9.15 -8.45
C ASP A 130 -13.51 10.33 -9.24
N GLN A 131 -14.26 10.78 -10.24
CA GLN A 131 -13.93 12.03 -10.92
C GLN A 131 -14.12 13.17 -9.91
N PRO A 132 -13.19 14.10 -9.81
CA PRO A 132 -13.42 15.29 -8.99
C PRO A 132 -14.57 16.12 -9.51
#